data_9079b0c3f789ed70ffcfd9e23f989204
#
_entry.id   9079b0c3f789ed70ffcfd9e23f989204
#
_cell.length_a   1.000
_cell.length_b   1.000
_cell.length_c   1.000
_cell.angle_alpha   90.00
_cell.angle_beta   90.00
_cell.angle_gamma   90.00
#
_symmetry.space_group_name_H-M   'P 1'
#
loop_
_entity.id
_entity.type
_entity.pdbx_description
1 polymer ?
#
loop_
_entity_poly.entity_id
_entity_poly.type
_entity_poly.pdbx_seq_one_letter_code
_entity_poly.pdbx_strand_id
1 'polypeptide(L)'
;TYRDPFDPSPYFKVIKGEWQWNNEVAGHFGCGPSTDSPFEWWKAGANEKADWSLYNDRMTFTEDGKYSFNPGEDGKVYVNTGFTELGTSPDGNDFMVDIAAYETTYTFENNWNDAGIEEIWLVLPAKTNLSYIPNQTVYDEPRFLVMDSKPSAMRKELKLAAQNAPNGEGFISWYYNFIPA
;
A
#
# COMPACT_ATOMS: atom_id res chain seq x y z
N THR A 1 21.05 7.67 23.31
CA THR A 1 20.37 6.53 23.90
C THR A 1 20.55 5.30 22.99
N TYR A 2 21.05 4.22 23.57
CA TYR A 2 21.20 2.97 22.84
C TYR A 2 19.85 2.35 22.54
N ARG A 3 19.68 1.82 21.33
CA ARG A 3 18.55 1.00 20.90
C ARG A 3 19.07 -0.29 20.29
N ASP A 4 18.38 -1.39 20.57
CA ASP A 4 18.72 -2.67 19.94
C ASP A 4 18.59 -2.56 18.42
N PRO A 5 19.42 -3.30 17.65
CA PRO A 5 19.21 -3.40 16.21
C PRO A 5 17.81 -3.89 15.88
N PHE A 6 17.21 -3.32 14.82
CA PHE A 6 15.90 -3.73 14.38
C PHE A 6 15.91 -5.16 13.86
N ASP A 7 14.99 -5.99 14.38
CA ASP A 7 14.77 -7.35 13.91
C ASP A 7 13.42 -7.40 13.15
N PRO A 8 13.44 -7.54 11.81
CA PRO A 8 12.22 -7.60 11.02
C PRO A 8 11.52 -8.96 11.05
N SER A 9 12.14 -9.99 11.63
CA SER A 9 11.64 -11.37 11.57
C SER A 9 10.19 -11.55 12.01
N PRO A 10 9.70 -10.90 13.09
CA PRO A 10 8.30 -11.03 13.49
C PRO A 10 7.33 -10.52 12.43
N TYR A 11 7.71 -9.51 11.66
CA TYR A 11 6.88 -8.94 10.60
C TYR A 11 6.82 -9.85 9.38
N PHE A 12 7.92 -10.47 8.99
CA PHE A 12 7.95 -11.48 7.93
C PHE A 12 7.04 -12.66 8.25
N LYS A 13 7.03 -13.09 9.51
CA LYS A 13 6.20 -14.22 9.96
C LYS A 13 4.70 -13.92 9.87
N VAL A 14 4.29 -12.70 10.25
CA VAL A 14 2.87 -12.38 10.34
C VAL A 14 2.28 -11.95 9.00
N ILE A 15 3.09 -11.36 8.09
CA ILE A 15 2.58 -10.93 6.80
C ILE A 15 2.48 -12.06 5.79
N LYS A 16 3.19 -13.18 6.00
CA LYS A 16 3.20 -14.27 5.03
C LYS A 16 1.80 -14.73 4.67
N GLY A 17 1.57 -14.95 3.38
CA GLY A 17 0.28 -15.37 2.85
C GLY A 17 -0.21 -14.44 1.76
N GLU A 18 -1.41 -14.73 1.28
CA GLU A 18 -2.07 -13.95 0.25
C GLU A 18 -3.05 -12.97 0.88
N TRP A 19 -3.06 -11.75 0.37
CA TRP A 19 -3.88 -10.65 0.86
C TRP A 19 -4.78 -10.09 -0.24
N GLN A 20 -5.92 -9.56 0.18
CA GLN A 20 -6.89 -8.89 -0.68
C GLN A 20 -7.43 -7.64 0.02
N TRP A 21 -8.05 -6.75 -0.74
CA TRP A 21 -8.72 -5.59 -0.15
C TRP A 21 -9.82 -6.01 0.81
N ASN A 22 -9.95 -5.27 1.91
CA ASN A 22 -11.07 -5.42 2.86
C ASN A 22 -12.29 -4.65 2.34
N ASN A 23 -12.74 -5.00 1.15
CA ASN A 23 -13.67 -4.19 0.35
C ASN A 23 -15.09 -4.11 0.90
N GLU A 24 -15.50 -5.05 1.75
CA GLU A 24 -16.85 -5.03 2.34
C GLU A 24 -16.98 -4.01 3.47
N VAL A 25 -15.86 -3.44 3.92
CA VAL A 25 -15.83 -2.46 5.00
C VAL A 25 -15.63 -1.06 4.42
N ALA A 26 -16.51 -0.12 4.79
CA ALA A 26 -16.32 1.29 4.46
C ALA A 26 -15.01 1.80 5.08
N GLY A 27 -14.25 2.61 4.33
CA GLY A 27 -12.96 3.11 4.78
C GLY A 27 -11.79 2.16 4.55
N HIS A 28 -11.95 1.14 3.70
CA HIS A 28 -10.85 0.26 3.31
C HIS A 28 -9.82 0.95 2.41
N PHE A 29 -10.21 2.03 1.77
CA PHE A 29 -9.39 2.84 0.86
C PHE A 29 -9.75 4.30 1.02
N GLY A 30 -8.78 5.19 0.98
CA GLY A 30 -9.04 6.62 1.13
C GLY A 30 -7.79 7.47 1.02
N CYS A 31 -7.97 8.77 1.15
CA CYS A 31 -6.85 9.71 1.17
C CYS A 31 -7.13 10.90 2.09
N GLY A 32 -6.06 11.50 2.57
CA GLY A 32 -6.09 12.65 3.44
C GLY A 32 -4.74 13.37 3.46
N PRO A 33 -4.62 14.44 4.28
CA PRO A 33 -3.42 15.27 4.31
C PRO A 33 -2.25 14.63 5.06
N SER A 34 -2.51 13.59 5.85
CA SER A 34 -1.47 12.94 6.66
C SER A 34 -1.90 11.54 7.06
N THR A 35 -0.96 10.77 7.60
CA THR A 35 -1.25 9.44 8.16
C THR A 35 -2.16 9.49 9.39
N ASP A 36 -2.22 10.62 10.09
CA ASP A 36 -3.11 10.81 11.23
C ASP A 36 -4.55 11.16 10.81
N SER A 37 -4.73 11.57 9.56
CA SER A 37 -6.03 11.98 9.00
C SER A 37 -6.25 11.31 7.63
N PRO A 38 -6.26 9.96 7.57
CA PRO A 38 -6.19 9.23 6.31
C PRO A 38 -7.45 9.33 5.45
N PHE A 39 -8.55 9.82 6.01
CA PHE A 39 -9.84 9.91 5.33
C PHE A 39 -10.41 11.32 5.24
N GLU A 40 -9.66 12.33 5.65
CA GLU A 40 -10.17 13.70 5.73
C GLU A 40 -10.69 14.20 4.38
N TRP A 41 -10.07 13.79 3.28
CA TRP A 41 -10.47 14.23 1.96
C TRP A 41 -11.46 13.28 1.28
N TRP A 42 -11.26 11.98 1.47
CA TRP A 42 -12.12 10.97 0.86
C TRP A 42 -11.90 9.58 1.48
N LYS A 43 -12.97 8.81 1.54
CA LYS A 43 -12.91 7.37 1.86
C LYS A 43 -13.92 6.61 1.04
N ALA A 44 -13.55 5.40 0.63
CA ALA A 44 -14.43 4.52 -0.11
C ALA A 44 -15.54 3.95 0.79
N GLY A 45 -16.75 3.92 0.27
CA GLY A 45 -17.82 3.10 0.84
C GLY A 45 -17.59 1.61 0.57
N ALA A 46 -18.36 0.75 1.22
CA ALA A 46 -18.29 -0.69 1.00
C ALA A 46 -18.49 -1.03 -0.49
N ASN A 47 -17.58 -1.80 -1.06
CA ASN A 47 -17.57 -2.23 -2.47
C ASN A 47 -17.61 -1.10 -3.52
N GLU A 48 -17.30 0.13 -3.14
CA GLU A 48 -17.41 1.29 -4.03
C GLU A 48 -16.56 1.19 -5.29
N LYS A 49 -15.42 0.51 -5.23
CA LYS A 49 -14.48 0.37 -6.34
C LYS A 49 -14.52 -0.98 -7.05
N ALA A 50 -15.67 -1.66 -7.01
CA ALA A 50 -15.81 -2.99 -7.58
C ALA A 50 -15.50 -3.05 -9.09
N ASP A 51 -15.76 -1.97 -9.83
CA ASP A 51 -15.56 -1.90 -11.29
C ASP A 51 -14.16 -1.37 -11.68
N TRP A 52 -13.22 -1.21 -10.73
CA TRP A 52 -11.97 -0.48 -10.94
C TRP A 52 -10.71 -1.34 -10.79
N SER A 53 -10.81 -2.64 -10.98
CA SER A 53 -9.65 -3.56 -10.92
C SER A 53 -8.89 -3.54 -9.59
N LEU A 54 -9.57 -3.28 -8.47
CA LEU A 54 -8.95 -3.31 -7.15
C LEU A 54 -9.16 -4.65 -6.43
N TYR A 55 -10.40 -5.08 -6.36
CA TYR A 55 -10.76 -6.16 -5.42
C TYR A 55 -10.40 -7.55 -5.92
N ASN A 56 -10.02 -7.70 -7.17
CA ASN A 56 -9.46 -8.93 -7.72
C ASN A 56 -7.93 -8.98 -7.66
N ASP A 57 -7.29 -7.93 -7.21
CA ASP A 57 -5.84 -7.94 -6.96
C ASP A 57 -5.51 -8.86 -5.80
N ARG A 58 -4.38 -9.55 -5.93
CA ARG A 58 -3.83 -10.39 -4.85
C ARG A 58 -2.37 -10.04 -4.64
N MET A 59 -2.02 -9.84 -3.38
CA MET A 59 -0.68 -9.53 -2.91
C MET A 59 -0.22 -10.68 -2.02
N THR A 60 0.84 -11.36 -2.43
CA THR A 60 1.35 -12.54 -1.72
C THR A 60 2.75 -12.28 -1.19
N PHE A 61 2.95 -12.53 0.10
CA PHE A 61 4.24 -12.38 0.77
C PHE A 61 4.71 -13.73 1.26
N THR A 62 5.99 -14.05 1.05
CA THR A 62 6.63 -15.22 1.65
C THR A 62 7.45 -14.80 2.87
N GLU A 63 7.68 -15.75 3.79
CA GLU A 63 8.45 -15.47 5.01
C GLU A 63 9.93 -15.18 4.70
N ASP A 64 10.43 -15.63 3.55
CA ASP A 64 11.82 -15.41 3.11
C ASP A 64 12.03 -14.15 2.27
N GLY A 65 11.03 -13.26 2.20
CA GLY A 65 11.19 -11.93 1.60
C GLY A 65 10.82 -11.79 0.14
N LYS A 66 9.96 -12.66 -0.39
CA LYS A 66 9.41 -12.51 -1.75
C LYS A 66 8.03 -11.92 -1.72
N TYR A 67 7.77 -11.03 -2.67
CA TYR A 67 6.46 -10.42 -2.90
C TYR A 67 5.99 -10.72 -4.32
N SER A 68 4.74 -11.13 -4.45
CA SER A 68 4.10 -11.34 -5.75
C SER A 68 2.85 -10.50 -5.87
N PHE A 69 2.70 -9.84 -7.00
CA PHE A 69 1.48 -9.12 -7.37
C PHE A 69 0.76 -9.88 -8.48
N ASN A 70 -0.52 -10.13 -8.27
CA ASN A 70 -1.41 -10.74 -9.27
C ASN A 70 -2.61 -9.82 -9.50
N PRO A 71 -2.75 -9.25 -10.70
CA PRO A 71 -3.86 -8.37 -11.04
C PRO A 71 -5.20 -9.09 -11.25
N GLY A 72 -5.23 -10.42 -11.17
CA GLY A 72 -6.43 -11.20 -11.40
C GLY A 72 -6.76 -11.37 -12.89
N GLU A 73 -7.99 -11.79 -13.18
CA GLU A 73 -8.42 -12.14 -14.53
C GLU A 73 -8.45 -10.95 -15.50
N ASP A 74 -8.68 -9.74 -15.00
CA ASP A 74 -8.72 -8.56 -15.86
C ASP A 74 -7.33 -8.09 -16.31
N GLY A 75 -6.27 -8.53 -15.65
CA GLY A 75 -4.89 -8.17 -16.03
C GLY A 75 -4.60 -6.68 -15.93
N LYS A 76 -5.29 -5.96 -15.06
CA LYS A 76 -5.19 -4.50 -14.96
C LYS A 76 -4.88 -4.06 -13.53
N VAL A 77 -4.32 -2.84 -13.43
CA VAL A 77 -4.12 -2.16 -12.15
C VAL A 77 -4.77 -0.77 -12.20
N TYR A 78 -5.34 -0.36 -11.08
CA TYR A 78 -5.95 0.96 -10.90
C TYR A 78 -4.88 1.99 -10.57
N VAL A 79 -4.88 3.11 -11.30
CA VAL A 79 -3.90 4.19 -11.16
C VAL A 79 -4.57 5.56 -11.08
N ASN A 80 -3.92 6.46 -10.36
CA ASN A 80 -4.37 7.85 -10.26
C ASN A 80 -4.16 8.58 -11.58
N THR A 81 -5.07 9.47 -11.91
CA THR A 81 -5.04 10.26 -13.15
C THR A 81 -3.74 11.06 -13.33
N GLY A 82 -3.09 11.47 -12.25
CA GLY A 82 -1.83 12.21 -12.29
C GLY A 82 -0.60 11.34 -12.53
N PHE A 83 -0.75 10.01 -12.48
CA PHE A 83 0.36 9.09 -12.71
C PHE A 83 0.35 8.63 -14.17
N THR A 84 1.41 8.93 -14.91
CA THR A 84 1.44 8.74 -16.36
C THR A 84 2.52 7.79 -16.87
N GLU A 85 3.33 7.21 -15.98
CA GLU A 85 4.43 6.34 -16.43
C GLU A 85 3.93 5.07 -17.14
N LEU A 86 2.82 4.49 -16.67
CA LEU A 86 2.25 3.26 -17.25
C LEU A 86 1.16 3.52 -18.30
N GLY A 87 0.71 4.75 -18.46
CA GLY A 87 -0.33 5.09 -19.42
C GLY A 87 -0.87 6.49 -19.21
N THR A 88 -1.87 6.86 -19.99
CA THR A 88 -2.52 8.16 -19.92
C THR A 88 -4.01 7.97 -19.68
N SER A 89 -4.59 8.75 -18.78
CA SER A 89 -6.02 8.73 -18.54
C SER A 89 -6.80 9.07 -19.83
N PRO A 90 -7.77 8.25 -20.22
CA PRO A 90 -8.56 8.52 -21.43
C PRO A 90 -9.58 9.65 -21.26
N ASP A 91 -9.94 9.99 -20.03
CA ASP A 91 -11.04 10.92 -19.74
C ASP A 91 -10.72 11.92 -18.61
N GLY A 92 -9.47 11.96 -18.16
CA GLY A 92 -9.05 12.86 -17.07
C GLY A 92 -9.37 12.37 -15.66
N ASN A 93 -9.92 11.16 -15.53
CA ASN A 93 -10.17 10.50 -14.25
C ASN A 93 -9.13 9.43 -13.96
N ASP A 94 -9.16 8.87 -12.74
CA ASP A 94 -8.38 7.68 -12.42
C ASP A 94 -8.76 6.57 -13.40
N PHE A 95 -7.80 5.72 -13.73
CA PHE A 95 -7.95 4.78 -14.84
C PHE A 95 -7.27 3.45 -14.57
N MET A 96 -7.43 2.51 -15.48
CA MET A 96 -6.84 1.17 -15.40
C MET A 96 -5.83 0.98 -16.53
N VAL A 97 -4.70 0.35 -16.22
CA VAL A 97 -3.68 -0.02 -17.20
C VAL A 97 -3.39 -1.51 -17.14
N ASP A 98 -2.99 -2.07 -18.28
CA ASP A 98 -2.59 -3.47 -18.36
C ASP A 98 -1.30 -3.69 -17.56
N ILE A 99 -1.26 -4.77 -16.80
CA ILE A 99 -0.10 -5.18 -16.04
C ILE A 99 -0.05 -6.70 -15.95
N ALA A 100 1.15 -7.27 -16.10
CA ALA A 100 1.34 -8.70 -15.89
C ALA A 100 1.59 -8.99 -14.40
N ALA A 101 1.20 -10.19 -13.96
CA ALA A 101 1.61 -10.67 -12.65
C ALA A 101 3.15 -10.76 -12.59
N TYR A 102 3.73 -10.45 -11.43
CA TYR A 102 5.18 -10.50 -11.24
C TYR A 102 5.55 -10.89 -9.81
N GLU A 103 6.80 -11.30 -9.65
CA GLU A 103 7.42 -11.57 -8.36
C GLU A 103 8.64 -10.67 -8.19
N THR A 104 8.83 -10.18 -6.98
CA THR A 104 9.98 -9.38 -6.57
C THR A 104 10.29 -9.66 -5.09
N THR A 105 10.99 -8.77 -4.44
CA THR A 105 11.33 -8.86 -3.01
C THR A 105 10.61 -7.81 -2.20
N TYR A 106 10.60 -7.98 -0.88
CA TYR A 106 10.16 -6.97 0.06
C TYR A 106 10.98 -7.05 1.34
N THR A 107 10.93 -5.98 2.12
CA THR A 107 11.51 -5.97 3.45
C THR A 107 10.69 -5.08 4.37
N PHE A 108 11.04 -5.10 5.66
CA PHE A 108 10.57 -4.14 6.63
C PHE A 108 11.73 -3.31 7.13
N GLU A 109 11.48 -2.03 7.32
CA GLU A 109 12.43 -1.10 7.91
C GLU A 109 11.78 -0.39 9.09
N ASN A 110 12.58 0.07 10.04
CA ASN A 110 12.09 0.93 11.11
C ASN A 110 12.66 2.34 10.98
N ASN A 111 11.96 3.27 11.56
CA ASN A 111 12.36 4.65 11.71
C ASN A 111 11.84 5.20 13.04
N TRP A 112 12.61 6.04 13.68
CA TRP A 112 12.14 6.78 14.85
C TRP A 112 11.80 8.19 14.43
N ASN A 113 10.54 8.58 14.59
CA ASN A 113 10.10 9.91 14.21
C ASN A 113 10.54 10.98 15.23
N ASP A 114 10.26 12.24 14.93
CA ASP A 114 10.66 13.36 15.79
C ASP A 114 10.01 13.32 17.19
N ALA A 115 8.89 12.63 17.35
CA ALA A 115 8.25 12.41 18.64
C ALA A 115 8.86 11.24 19.43
N GLY A 116 9.88 10.55 18.88
CA GLY A 116 10.51 9.39 19.51
C GLY A 116 9.67 8.12 19.42
N ILE A 117 8.74 8.05 18.49
CA ILE A 117 7.89 6.88 18.25
C ILE A 117 8.48 6.07 17.10
N GLU A 118 8.60 4.77 17.31
CA GLU A 118 9.05 3.84 16.26
C GLU A 118 7.97 3.66 15.21
N GLU A 119 8.36 3.86 13.95
CA GLU A 119 7.56 3.58 12.79
C GLU A 119 8.09 2.35 12.07
N ILE A 120 7.19 1.50 11.60
CA ILE A 120 7.52 0.31 10.81
C ILE A 120 6.99 0.53 9.39
N TRP A 121 7.88 0.30 8.42
CA TRP A 121 7.59 0.49 7.00
C TRP A 121 7.73 -0.82 6.24
N LEU A 122 6.73 -1.14 5.44
CA LEU A 122 6.81 -2.17 4.41
C LEU A 122 7.43 -1.54 3.16
N VAL A 123 8.53 -2.09 2.68
CA VAL A 123 9.32 -1.52 1.59
C VAL A 123 9.41 -2.49 0.42
N LEU A 124 9.07 -2.00 -0.75
CA LEU A 124 9.18 -2.72 -2.02
C LEU A 124 10.25 -2.07 -2.91
N PRO A 125 10.81 -2.79 -3.89
CA PRO A 125 11.73 -2.20 -4.86
C PRO A 125 11.06 -1.13 -5.73
N ALA A 126 11.87 -0.22 -6.27
CA ALA A 126 11.40 0.79 -7.22
C ALA A 126 10.61 0.17 -8.38
N LYS A 127 9.60 0.88 -8.84
CA LYS A 127 8.77 0.47 -9.99
C LYS A 127 7.96 -0.81 -9.75
N THR A 128 7.57 -1.02 -8.52
CA THR A 128 6.60 -2.06 -8.12
C THR A 128 5.41 -1.43 -7.41
N ASN A 129 4.36 -2.18 -7.22
CA ASN A 129 3.12 -1.65 -6.66
C ASN A 129 2.49 -2.58 -5.63
N LEU A 130 1.74 -1.98 -4.74
CA LEU A 130 0.89 -2.68 -3.78
C LEU A 130 -0.56 -2.36 -4.16
N SER A 131 -1.08 -3.01 -5.23
CA SER A 131 -2.36 -2.70 -5.85
C SER A 131 -2.36 -1.26 -6.40
N TYR A 132 -3.27 -0.38 -5.97
CA TYR A 132 -3.42 0.99 -6.45
C TYR A 132 -2.11 1.78 -6.46
N ILE A 133 -1.87 2.51 -7.57
CA ILE A 133 -0.70 3.39 -7.73
C ILE A 133 -1.15 4.85 -7.67
N PRO A 134 -0.88 5.55 -6.56
CA PRO A 134 -1.40 6.90 -6.36
C PRO A 134 -0.59 8.00 -7.04
N ASN A 135 0.72 7.82 -7.19
CA ASN A 135 1.59 8.85 -7.75
C ASN A 135 2.97 8.29 -8.08
N GLN A 136 3.79 9.12 -8.73
CA GLN A 136 5.14 8.75 -9.15
C GLN A 136 6.06 8.47 -7.94
N THR A 137 5.94 9.24 -6.88
CA THR A 137 6.79 9.08 -5.69
C THR A 137 6.60 7.70 -5.07
N VAL A 138 5.36 7.26 -4.88
CA VAL A 138 5.06 5.93 -4.33
C VAL A 138 5.49 4.81 -5.28
N TYR A 139 5.48 5.05 -6.58
CA TYR A 139 5.94 4.06 -7.56
C TYR A 139 7.48 3.98 -7.62
N ASP A 140 8.17 5.10 -7.48
CA ASP A 140 9.63 5.14 -7.49
C ASP A 140 10.23 4.63 -6.16
N GLU A 141 9.57 4.92 -5.05
CA GLU A 141 9.98 4.49 -3.70
C GLU A 141 8.76 3.92 -2.95
N PRO A 142 8.33 2.69 -3.26
CA PRO A 142 7.17 2.10 -2.62
C PRO A 142 7.44 1.78 -1.15
N ARG A 143 7.04 2.70 -0.30
CA ARG A 143 7.14 2.58 1.16
C ARG A 143 5.77 2.80 1.77
N PHE A 144 5.38 1.88 2.64
CA PHE A 144 4.05 1.88 3.25
C PHE A 144 4.20 1.83 4.76
N LEU A 145 3.73 2.87 5.43
CA LEU A 145 3.70 2.90 6.89
C LEU A 145 2.70 1.86 7.39
N VAL A 146 3.14 0.96 8.26
CA VAL A 146 2.25 0.02 8.94
C VAL A 146 1.57 0.77 10.09
N MET A 147 0.27 1.04 9.96
CA MET A 147 -0.44 1.94 10.86
C MET A 147 -0.67 1.33 12.25
N ASP A 148 -0.93 0.04 12.32
CA ASP A 148 -0.87 -0.71 13.57
C ASP A 148 0.33 -1.65 13.49
N SER A 149 1.46 -1.21 14.01
CA SER A 149 2.75 -1.87 13.84
C SER A 149 2.99 -3.04 14.79
N LYS A 150 2.01 -3.41 15.60
CA LYS A 150 2.12 -4.62 16.41
C LYS A 150 1.99 -5.85 15.53
N PRO A 151 2.96 -6.78 15.54
CA PRO A 151 2.85 -7.98 14.69
C PRO A 151 1.54 -8.76 14.87
N SER A 152 1.00 -8.82 16.09
CA SER A 152 -0.27 -9.50 16.36
C SER A 152 -1.46 -8.86 15.63
N ALA A 153 -1.47 -7.56 15.43
CA ALA A 153 -2.53 -6.86 14.70
C ALA A 153 -2.48 -7.15 13.21
N MET A 154 -1.28 -7.29 12.65
CA MET A 154 -1.06 -7.53 11.23
C MET A 154 -1.54 -8.92 10.76
N ARG A 155 -1.78 -9.86 11.66
CA ARG A 155 -2.25 -11.21 11.30
C ARG A 155 -3.63 -11.22 10.65
N LYS A 156 -4.49 -10.30 11.05
CA LYS A 156 -5.90 -10.28 10.64
C LYS A 156 -6.20 -9.17 9.65
N GLU A 157 -5.44 -8.09 9.71
CA GLU A 157 -5.73 -6.89 8.96
C GLU A 157 -4.43 -6.11 8.76
N LEU A 158 -4.15 -5.76 7.54
CA LEU A 158 -2.98 -4.97 7.17
C LEU A 158 -3.44 -3.56 6.81
N LYS A 159 -3.14 -2.59 7.68
CA LYS A 159 -3.48 -1.18 7.51
C LYS A 159 -2.22 -0.42 7.14
N LEU A 160 -2.20 0.12 5.95
CA LEU A 160 -1.02 0.76 5.38
C LEU A 160 -1.32 2.17 4.92
N ALA A 161 -0.34 3.05 5.04
CA ALA A 161 -0.40 4.39 4.49
C ALA A 161 0.80 4.66 3.59
N ALA A 162 0.53 4.99 2.34
CA ALA A 162 1.53 5.50 1.42
C ALA A 162 1.48 7.02 1.44
N GLN A 163 2.64 7.65 1.51
CA GLN A 163 2.76 9.10 1.59
C GLN A 163 3.75 9.60 0.56
N ASN A 164 3.34 10.56 -0.27
CA ASN A 164 4.26 11.23 -1.18
C ASN A 164 5.16 12.20 -0.40
N ALA A 165 6.33 12.45 -0.93
CA ALA A 165 7.19 13.50 -0.38
C ALA A 165 6.52 14.87 -0.53
N PRO A 166 6.78 15.82 0.37
CA PRO A 166 6.29 17.17 0.19
C PRO A 166 6.88 17.77 -1.07
N ASN A 167 6.00 18.24 -1.95
CA ASN A 167 6.37 18.83 -3.23
C ASN A 167 6.13 20.35 -3.26
N GLY A 168 6.04 20.98 -2.10
CA GLY A 168 5.67 22.38 -1.94
C GLY A 168 4.17 22.61 -1.76
N GLU A 169 3.37 21.58 -1.98
CA GLU A 169 1.91 21.63 -1.85
C GLU A 169 1.39 20.82 -0.65
N GLY A 170 2.31 20.24 0.13
CA GLY A 170 1.98 19.41 1.29
C GLY A 170 1.99 17.92 0.98
N PHE A 171 1.56 17.15 1.96
CA PHE A 171 1.53 15.70 1.85
C PHE A 171 0.16 15.23 1.38
N ILE A 172 0.15 14.16 0.60
CA ILE A 172 -1.03 13.34 0.36
C ILE A 172 -0.73 11.96 0.91
N SER A 173 -1.59 11.48 1.79
CA SER A 173 -1.50 10.15 2.36
C SER A 173 -2.62 9.29 1.79
N TRP A 174 -2.27 8.13 1.27
CA TRP A 174 -3.20 7.14 0.74
C TRP A 174 -3.28 5.95 1.69
N TYR A 175 -4.50 5.57 2.06
CA TYR A 175 -4.76 4.50 3.02
C TYR A 175 -5.22 3.23 2.31
N TYR A 176 -4.63 2.11 2.69
CA TYR A 176 -4.90 0.78 2.16
C TYR A 176 -5.25 -0.15 3.31
N ASN A 177 -6.31 -0.92 3.17
CA ASN A 177 -6.69 -1.91 4.17
C ASN A 177 -6.90 -3.26 3.50
N PHE A 178 -6.07 -4.23 3.87
CA PHE A 178 -6.10 -5.58 3.35
C PHE A 178 -6.43 -6.60 4.44
N ILE A 179 -7.03 -7.70 4.04
CA ILE A 179 -7.29 -8.87 4.88
C ILE A 179 -6.72 -10.12 4.19
N PRO A 180 -6.46 -11.21 4.94
CA PRO A 180 -6.08 -12.48 4.33
C PRO A 180 -7.11 -12.94 3.30
N ALA A 181 -6.60 -13.38 2.17
CA ALA A 181 -7.44 -13.88 1.07
C ALA A 181 -7.85 -15.34 1.30
#